data_0a4c98c70694682e65a221c4dcb6a735
#
_entry.id   0a4c98c70694682e65a221c4dcb6a735
#
_cell.length_a   1.000
_cell.length_b   1.000
_cell.length_c   1.000
_cell.angle_alpha   90.00
_cell.angle_beta   90.00
_cell.angle_gamma   90.00
#
_symmetry.space_group_name_H-M   'P 1'
#
loop_
_entity.id
_entity.type
_entity.pdbx_description
1 polymer ?
#
loop_
_entity_poly.entity_id
_entity_poly.type
_entity_poly.pdbx_seq_one_letter_code
_entity_poly.pdbx_strand_id
1 'polypeptide(L)'
;TNDDVRLNGRTYNYNGVNGDRSATPYLAEVYYGTRKFSTLASKPHVPWVSPHKVWTAFTANPALFSQTLAQERTTLSNNLLQSKYIEETASAGYLQMEASAFRNRLNAVTGVRFERTTDIGFGPIQDPDAVFARNPNGSFARTPTGARIRKPEAGAAGSLAEVPLIYRARAARAERSYQGYYPSLHLNFNATERLLLRAAY
;
A
#
# COMPACT_ATOMS: atom_id res chain seq x y z
N THR A 1 21.57 -20.57 6.06
CA THR A 1 20.85 -19.76 7.06
C THR A 1 20.66 -18.38 6.45
N ASN A 2 19.43 -17.97 6.28
CA ASN A 2 19.12 -16.67 5.72
C ASN A 2 19.19 -15.65 6.88
N ASP A 3 20.29 -14.93 6.96
CA ASP A 3 20.55 -13.93 8.00
C ASP A 3 19.89 -12.58 7.67
N ASP A 4 18.92 -12.59 6.75
CA ASP A 4 18.22 -11.40 6.30
C ASP A 4 17.27 -10.88 7.38
N VAL A 5 17.43 -9.61 7.73
CA VAL A 5 16.56 -8.88 8.65
C VAL A 5 15.87 -7.76 7.91
N ARG A 6 14.55 -7.65 8.07
CA ARG A 6 13.78 -6.51 7.53
C ARG A 6 13.55 -5.44 8.59
N LEU A 7 14.09 -4.25 8.34
CA LEU A 7 13.96 -3.10 9.21
C LEU A 7 13.46 -1.90 8.38
N ASN A 8 12.35 -1.33 8.77
CA ASN A 8 11.75 -0.16 8.12
C ASN A 8 11.66 -0.31 6.57
N GLY A 9 11.19 -1.46 6.10
CA GLY A 9 11.03 -1.77 4.68
C GLY A 9 12.32 -2.10 3.92
N ARG A 10 13.48 -2.10 4.58
CA ARG A 10 14.78 -2.45 3.99
C ARG A 10 15.25 -3.81 4.43
N THR A 11 15.91 -4.54 3.55
CA THR A 11 16.56 -5.81 3.87
C THR A 11 18.02 -5.57 4.20
N TYR A 12 18.47 -6.12 5.32
CA TYR A 12 19.85 -6.09 5.80
C TYR A 12 20.36 -7.48 6.06
N ASN A 13 21.66 -7.68 5.91
CA ASN A 13 22.35 -8.86 6.43
C ASN A 13 22.75 -8.58 7.89
N TYR A 14 22.42 -9.49 8.80
CA TYR A 14 22.92 -9.42 10.16
C TYR A 14 24.35 -9.98 10.21
N ASN A 15 25.30 -9.15 10.56
CA ASN A 15 26.74 -9.51 10.58
C ASN A 15 27.13 -10.26 11.86
N GLY A 16 26.29 -10.21 12.90
CA GLY A 16 26.57 -10.81 14.20
C GLY A 16 27.46 -9.96 15.11
N VAL A 17 27.61 -10.42 16.34
CA VAL A 17 28.53 -9.85 17.32
C VAL A 17 29.73 -10.78 17.45
N ASN A 18 30.92 -10.28 17.15
CA ASN A 18 32.16 -11.09 17.17
C ASN A 18 32.09 -12.38 16.32
N GLY A 19 31.34 -12.31 15.20
CA GLY A 19 31.15 -13.45 14.30
C GLY A 19 30.03 -14.42 14.69
N ASP A 20 29.40 -14.23 15.83
CA ASP A 20 28.20 -14.98 16.22
C ASP A 20 26.96 -14.31 15.60
N ARG A 21 26.34 -14.99 14.64
CA ARG A 21 25.11 -14.57 13.95
C ARG A 21 23.85 -15.16 14.57
N SER A 22 23.94 -15.66 15.80
CA SER A 22 22.79 -16.23 16.51
C SER A 22 21.71 -15.17 16.72
N ALA A 23 20.46 -15.56 16.52
CA ALA A 23 19.29 -14.73 16.85
C ALA A 23 18.93 -14.78 18.35
N THR A 24 19.67 -15.56 19.15
CA THR A 24 19.37 -15.78 20.58
C THR A 24 19.21 -14.51 21.40
N PRO A 25 20.05 -13.45 21.24
CA PRO A 25 19.89 -12.20 21.99
C PRO A 25 18.57 -11.45 21.67
N TYR A 26 17.99 -11.72 20.52
CA TYR A 26 16.82 -11.03 20.00
C TYR A 26 15.53 -11.82 20.16
N LEU A 27 15.56 -12.98 20.83
CA LEU A 27 14.36 -13.78 21.06
C LEU A 27 13.38 -13.03 21.98
N ALA A 28 12.10 -13.15 21.69
CA ALA A 28 11.05 -12.64 22.54
C ALA A 28 10.99 -13.44 23.85
N GLU A 29 10.88 -12.74 24.96
CA GLU A 29 10.76 -13.36 26.30
C GLU A 29 9.37 -13.95 26.52
N VAL A 30 8.36 -13.38 25.86
CA VAL A 30 6.98 -13.81 25.92
C VAL A 30 6.47 -14.08 24.52
N TYR A 31 5.97 -15.28 24.29
CA TYR A 31 5.27 -15.62 23.06
C TYR A 31 3.81 -15.12 23.17
N TYR A 32 3.44 -14.13 22.37
CA TYR A 32 2.08 -13.56 22.30
C TYR A 32 1.07 -14.48 21.57
N GLY A 33 1.21 -15.78 21.68
CA GLY A 33 0.28 -16.73 21.07
C GLY A 33 0.24 -18.04 21.85
N THR A 34 -0.89 -18.29 22.48
CA THR A 34 -1.19 -19.58 23.14
C THR A 34 -1.55 -20.69 22.17
N ARG A 35 -1.38 -20.49 20.85
CA ARG A 35 -1.67 -21.52 19.85
C ARG A 35 -0.59 -22.58 19.87
N LYS A 36 -0.93 -23.74 20.45
CA LYS A 36 -0.20 -24.97 20.27
C LYS A 36 -0.31 -25.37 18.80
N PHE A 37 0.79 -25.37 18.08
CA PHE A 37 0.83 -25.99 16.76
C PHE A 37 0.74 -27.50 16.96
N SER A 38 -0.43 -28.07 16.73
CA SER A 38 -0.71 -29.50 16.94
C SER A 38 0.14 -30.44 16.07
N THR A 39 0.74 -29.91 14.99
CA THR A 39 1.62 -30.66 14.08
C THR A 39 3.09 -30.68 14.48
N LEU A 40 3.51 -29.90 15.47
CA LEU A 40 4.87 -29.85 16.02
C LEU A 40 4.87 -30.31 17.49
N ALA A 41 4.26 -31.46 17.75
CA ALA A 41 4.07 -32.02 19.10
C ALA A 41 5.35 -32.15 19.95
N SER A 42 6.55 -32.14 19.33
CA SER A 42 7.83 -32.21 20.00
C SER A 42 8.45 -30.85 20.38
N LYS A 43 7.89 -29.72 19.92
CA LYS A 43 8.39 -28.37 20.23
C LYS A 43 7.22 -27.46 20.65
N PRO A 44 6.87 -27.42 21.93
CA PRO A 44 5.75 -26.63 22.42
C PRO A 44 5.94 -25.12 22.30
N HIS A 45 7.16 -24.64 22.05
CA HIS A 45 7.49 -23.23 21.89
C HIS A 45 8.40 -23.03 20.68
N VAL A 46 7.91 -22.34 19.66
CA VAL A 46 8.76 -21.87 18.57
C VAL A 46 9.40 -20.55 19.03
N PRO A 47 10.74 -20.46 19.10
CA PRO A 47 11.39 -19.20 19.45
C PRO A 47 11.11 -18.16 18.35
N TRP A 48 10.64 -17.01 18.75
CA TRP A 48 10.25 -15.92 17.86
C TRP A 48 11.18 -14.74 18.08
N VAL A 49 11.66 -14.13 17.00
CA VAL A 49 12.52 -12.96 17.09
C VAL A 49 11.67 -11.73 17.43
N SER A 50 12.07 -10.95 18.43
CA SER A 50 11.43 -9.70 18.82
C SER A 50 11.84 -8.57 17.88
N PRO A 51 10.93 -7.99 17.09
CA PRO A 51 11.22 -6.84 16.24
C PRO A 51 11.76 -5.64 17.03
N HIS A 52 11.28 -5.46 18.25
CA HIS A 52 11.73 -4.38 19.13
C HIS A 52 13.20 -4.54 19.55
N LYS A 53 13.61 -5.75 19.95
CA LYS A 53 15.02 -6.00 20.33
C LYS A 53 15.95 -5.82 19.12
N VAL A 54 15.54 -6.28 17.93
CA VAL A 54 16.32 -6.09 16.69
C VAL A 54 16.41 -4.60 16.34
N TRP A 55 15.32 -3.86 16.46
CA TRP A 55 15.32 -2.41 16.21
C TRP A 55 16.20 -1.65 17.18
N THR A 56 16.15 -1.99 18.47
CA THR A 56 17.03 -1.41 19.50
C THR A 56 18.50 -1.67 19.20
N ALA A 57 18.84 -2.90 18.80
CA ALA A 57 20.21 -3.23 18.40
C ALA A 57 20.66 -2.46 17.16
N PHE A 58 19.79 -2.35 16.14
CA PHE A 58 20.07 -1.58 14.93
C PHE A 58 20.32 -0.10 15.23
N THR A 59 19.52 0.51 16.10
CA THR A 59 19.67 1.91 16.47
C THR A 59 20.89 2.15 17.33
N ALA A 60 21.26 1.20 18.20
CA ALA A 60 22.43 1.30 19.07
C ALA A 60 23.74 1.06 18.30
N ASN A 61 23.76 0.12 17.35
CA ASN A 61 24.93 -0.20 16.56
C ASN A 61 24.55 -0.64 15.13
N PRO A 62 24.33 0.32 14.21
CA PRO A 62 23.99 0.01 12.81
C PRO A 62 25.04 -0.84 12.07
N ALA A 63 26.31 -0.84 12.52
CA ALA A 63 27.38 -1.61 11.88
C ALA A 63 27.19 -3.13 11.99
N LEU A 64 26.31 -3.60 12.89
CA LEU A 64 25.90 -5.00 12.95
C LEU A 64 25.05 -5.43 11.76
N PHE A 65 24.57 -4.47 10.96
CA PHE A 65 23.66 -4.71 9.84
C PHE A 65 24.22 -4.06 8.59
N SER A 66 24.42 -4.83 7.55
CA SER A 66 24.93 -4.33 6.26
C SER A 66 23.97 -4.59 5.14
N GLN A 67 24.04 -3.78 4.09
CA GLN A 67 23.35 -4.01 2.83
C GLN A 67 24.35 -4.22 1.72
N THR A 68 24.06 -5.18 0.86
CA THR A 68 24.73 -5.29 -0.43
C THR A 68 24.13 -4.28 -1.42
N LEU A 69 24.88 -3.90 -2.45
CA LEU A 69 24.38 -3.05 -3.53
C LEU A 69 23.06 -3.58 -4.13
N ALA A 70 22.95 -4.91 -4.27
CA ALA A 70 21.73 -5.54 -4.78
C ALA A 70 20.52 -5.35 -3.85
N GLN A 71 20.73 -5.45 -2.52
CA GLN A 71 19.68 -5.17 -1.53
C GLN A 71 19.29 -3.70 -1.51
N GLU A 72 20.24 -2.78 -1.60
CA GLU A 72 19.98 -1.33 -1.70
C GLU A 72 19.19 -1.00 -2.96
N ARG A 73 19.58 -1.54 -4.12
CA ARG A 73 18.83 -1.38 -5.37
C ARG A 73 17.41 -1.90 -5.27
N THR A 74 17.23 -3.11 -4.71
CA THR A 74 15.91 -3.71 -4.51
C THR A 74 15.06 -2.86 -3.58
N THR A 75 15.64 -2.35 -2.49
CA THR A 75 14.95 -1.47 -1.55
C THR A 75 14.49 -0.18 -2.26
N LEU A 76 15.40 0.48 -3.00
CA LEU A 76 15.09 1.72 -3.68
C LEU A 76 14.03 1.52 -4.79
N SER A 77 14.16 0.48 -5.60
CA SER A 77 13.17 0.16 -6.64
C SER A 77 11.80 -0.17 -6.05
N ASN A 78 11.74 -0.95 -4.96
CA ASN A 78 10.48 -1.26 -4.29
C ASN A 78 9.82 -0.01 -3.70
N ASN A 79 10.58 0.88 -3.08
CA ASN A 79 10.07 2.14 -2.55
C ASN A 79 9.44 3.00 -3.66
N LEU A 80 10.08 3.07 -4.83
CA LEU A 80 9.55 3.81 -5.98
C LEU A 80 8.31 3.13 -6.59
N LEU A 81 8.35 1.81 -6.75
CA LEU A 81 7.23 1.02 -7.31
C LEU A 81 6.00 0.97 -6.39
N GLN A 82 6.21 1.07 -5.07
CA GLN A 82 5.12 1.08 -4.10
C GLN A 82 4.59 2.49 -3.79
N SER A 83 5.14 3.52 -4.43
CA SER A 83 4.72 4.92 -4.29
C SER A 83 3.36 5.18 -4.98
N LYS A 84 2.30 4.54 -4.49
CA LYS A 84 0.94 4.78 -4.97
C LYS A 84 0.29 5.86 -4.12
N TYR A 85 -0.52 6.69 -4.77
CA TYR A 85 -1.32 7.70 -4.10
C TYR A 85 -2.70 7.71 -4.73
N ILE A 86 -3.73 7.71 -3.92
CA ILE A 86 -5.12 7.81 -4.36
C ILE A 86 -5.76 8.94 -3.56
N GLU A 87 -6.45 9.80 -4.27
CA GLU A 87 -7.29 10.85 -3.72
C GLU A 87 -8.72 10.59 -4.18
N GLU A 88 -9.62 10.46 -3.22
CA GLU A 88 -11.04 10.32 -3.46
C GLU A 88 -11.75 11.57 -2.96
N THR A 89 -12.53 12.19 -3.83
CA THR A 89 -13.39 13.32 -3.48
C THR A 89 -14.83 12.91 -3.68
N ALA A 90 -15.57 12.77 -2.59
CA ALA A 90 -17.00 12.50 -2.61
C ALA A 90 -17.79 13.78 -2.30
N SER A 91 -18.75 14.11 -3.16
CA SER A 91 -19.69 15.20 -2.98
C SER A 91 -21.11 14.65 -3.01
N ALA A 92 -21.93 15.02 -2.05
CA ALA A 92 -23.31 14.56 -1.98
C ALA A 92 -24.25 15.72 -1.62
N GLY A 93 -25.45 15.68 -2.19
CA GLY A 93 -26.56 16.52 -1.80
C GLY A 93 -27.82 15.67 -1.69
N TYR A 94 -28.73 16.04 -0.83
CA TYR A 94 -30.03 15.37 -0.73
C TYR A 94 -31.17 16.33 -0.56
N LEU A 95 -32.34 15.90 -1.03
CA LEU A 95 -33.63 16.55 -0.80
C LEU A 95 -34.55 15.51 -0.18
N GLN A 96 -35.17 15.87 0.94
CA GLN A 96 -36.12 15.02 1.65
C GLN A 96 -37.41 15.77 1.91
N MET A 97 -38.50 15.06 1.81
CA MET A 97 -39.83 15.54 2.17
C MET A 97 -40.46 14.56 3.15
N GLU A 98 -41.22 15.10 4.08
CA GLU A 98 -42.04 14.35 5.04
C GLU A 98 -43.49 14.84 4.94
N ALA A 99 -44.39 13.88 4.95
CA ALA A 99 -45.83 14.15 4.92
C ALA A 99 -46.59 13.22 5.85
N SER A 100 -47.62 13.74 6.49
CA SER A 100 -48.53 12.98 7.33
C SER A 100 -49.97 13.14 6.83
N ALA A 101 -50.71 12.03 6.84
CA ALA A 101 -52.09 11.98 6.39
C ALA A 101 -52.96 11.14 7.32
N PHE A 102 -54.28 11.18 7.11
CA PHE A 102 -55.27 10.42 7.87
C PHE A 102 -55.16 10.60 9.38
N ARG A 103 -55.08 11.84 9.85
CA ARG A 103 -54.89 12.19 11.28
C ARG A 103 -53.63 11.55 11.88
N ASN A 104 -52.50 11.66 11.15
CA ASN A 104 -51.19 11.10 11.48
C ASN A 104 -51.12 9.56 11.49
N ARG A 105 -52.11 8.88 10.91
CA ARG A 105 -52.05 7.43 10.78
C ARG A 105 -51.10 6.98 9.66
N LEU A 106 -50.90 7.77 8.63
CA LEU A 106 -49.92 7.53 7.57
C LEU A 106 -48.85 8.60 7.67
N ASN A 107 -47.62 8.15 7.82
CA ASN A 107 -46.42 8.99 7.74
C ASN A 107 -45.59 8.50 6.55
N ALA A 108 -45.24 9.42 5.68
CA ALA A 108 -44.41 9.15 4.51
C ALA A 108 -43.17 10.04 4.56
N VAL A 109 -42.00 9.43 4.39
CA VAL A 109 -40.73 10.14 4.18
C VAL A 109 -40.20 9.71 2.82
N THR A 110 -39.96 10.67 1.94
CA THR A 110 -39.40 10.42 0.62
C THR A 110 -38.27 11.39 0.34
N GLY A 111 -37.33 10.96 -0.46
CA GLY A 111 -36.22 11.82 -0.82
C GLY A 111 -35.37 11.26 -1.97
N VAL A 112 -34.46 12.09 -2.42
CA VAL A 112 -33.44 11.70 -3.37
C VAL A 112 -32.08 12.21 -2.89
N ARG A 113 -31.10 11.36 -2.93
CA ARG A 113 -29.70 11.70 -2.70
C ARG A 113 -28.94 11.62 -4.02
N PHE A 114 -28.25 12.70 -4.35
CA PHE A 114 -27.27 12.72 -5.44
C PHE A 114 -25.89 12.59 -4.84
N GLU A 115 -25.07 11.73 -5.44
CA GLU A 115 -23.66 11.58 -5.10
C GLU A 115 -22.79 11.64 -6.34
N ARG A 116 -21.64 12.29 -6.22
CA ARG A 116 -20.57 12.27 -7.21
C ARG A 116 -19.27 11.98 -6.51
N THR A 117 -18.56 10.95 -6.99
CA THR A 117 -17.21 10.62 -6.53
C THR A 117 -16.23 10.81 -7.68
N THR A 118 -15.10 11.40 -7.39
CA THR A 118 -13.98 11.54 -8.31
C THR A 118 -12.75 10.93 -7.65
N ASP A 119 -12.15 9.95 -8.32
CA ASP A 119 -10.94 9.27 -7.91
C ASP A 119 -9.79 9.74 -8.80
N ILE A 120 -8.70 10.18 -8.20
CA ILE A 120 -7.44 10.51 -8.87
C ILE A 120 -6.37 9.58 -8.30
N GLY A 121 -5.82 8.72 -9.16
CA GLY A 121 -4.77 7.79 -8.80
C GLY A 121 -3.43 8.18 -9.43
N PHE A 122 -2.36 8.08 -8.66
CA PHE A 122 -0.99 8.20 -9.14
C PHE A 122 -0.26 6.89 -8.87
N GLY A 123 0.46 6.40 -9.88
CA GLY A 123 1.23 5.19 -9.80
C GLY A 123 2.65 5.37 -10.35
N PRO A 124 3.55 4.42 -10.06
CA PRO A 124 4.88 4.44 -10.64
C PRO A 124 4.85 4.10 -12.13
N ILE A 125 5.85 4.62 -12.85
CA ILE A 125 6.18 4.16 -14.21
C ILE A 125 7.50 3.42 -14.13
N GLN A 126 7.57 2.25 -14.79
CA GLN A 126 8.80 1.50 -15.00
C GLN A 126 9.18 1.59 -16.49
N ASP A 127 10.33 2.18 -16.77
CA ASP A 127 10.90 2.29 -18.11
C ASP A 127 12.39 1.89 -18.08
N PRO A 128 12.73 0.62 -18.38
CA PRO A 128 14.11 0.16 -18.42
C PRO A 128 14.96 0.89 -19.46
N ASP A 129 14.35 1.45 -20.50
CA ASP A 129 15.04 2.18 -21.56
C ASP A 129 15.35 3.64 -21.20
N ALA A 130 14.84 4.14 -20.09
CA ALA A 130 15.07 5.50 -19.61
C ALA A 130 16.53 5.83 -19.31
N VAL A 131 17.38 4.82 -19.11
CA VAL A 131 18.82 4.95 -18.90
C VAL A 131 19.61 5.24 -20.17
N PHE A 132 18.99 5.14 -21.36
CA PHE A 132 19.65 5.37 -22.62
C PHE A 132 19.34 6.74 -23.19
N ALA A 133 20.35 7.34 -23.81
CA ALA A 133 20.20 8.60 -24.52
C ALA A 133 19.37 8.42 -25.81
N ARG A 134 18.55 9.44 -26.13
CA ARG A 134 17.74 9.48 -27.32
C ARG A 134 18.14 10.66 -28.22
N ASN A 135 18.08 10.47 -29.53
CA ASN A 135 18.20 11.51 -30.53
C ASN A 135 16.91 12.37 -30.55
N PRO A 136 16.93 13.57 -31.15
CA PRO A 136 15.74 14.43 -31.28
C PRO A 136 14.56 13.76 -31.98
N ASN A 137 14.80 12.77 -32.86
CA ASN A 137 13.76 11.98 -33.52
C ASN A 137 13.19 10.83 -32.67
N GLY A 138 13.60 10.72 -31.41
CA GLY A 138 13.14 9.68 -30.48
C GLY A 138 13.88 8.34 -30.52
N SER A 139 14.74 8.11 -31.56
CA SER A 139 15.57 6.91 -31.66
C SER A 139 16.66 6.88 -30.59
N PHE A 140 17.17 5.70 -30.25
CA PHE A 140 18.29 5.59 -29.31
C PHE A 140 19.58 6.09 -29.94
N ALA A 141 20.33 6.93 -29.22
CA ALA A 141 21.70 7.26 -29.59
C ALA A 141 22.58 6.00 -29.50
N ARG A 142 23.46 5.81 -30.50
CA ARG A 142 24.28 4.60 -30.63
C ARG A 142 25.75 4.97 -30.84
N THR A 143 26.62 4.10 -30.36
CA THR A 143 28.04 4.14 -30.66
C THR A 143 28.28 3.72 -32.13
N PRO A 144 29.46 3.95 -32.69
CA PRO A 144 29.82 3.45 -34.02
C PRO A 144 29.69 1.93 -34.18
N THR A 145 29.79 1.19 -33.07
CA THR A 145 29.61 -0.27 -33.01
C THR A 145 28.15 -0.71 -32.89
N GLY A 146 27.19 0.25 -32.86
CA GLY A 146 25.76 -0.02 -32.77
C GLY A 146 25.20 -0.17 -31.36
N ALA A 147 26.01 -0.14 -30.31
CA ALA A 147 25.55 -0.23 -28.94
C ALA A 147 24.78 1.06 -28.51
N ARG A 148 23.74 0.91 -27.67
CA ARG A 148 23.01 2.06 -27.12
C ARG A 148 23.90 2.86 -26.16
N ILE A 149 23.91 4.17 -26.29
CA ILE A 149 24.65 5.07 -25.40
C ILE A 149 23.87 5.28 -24.13
N ARG A 150 24.47 4.97 -22.98
CA ARG A 150 23.88 5.28 -21.66
C ARG A 150 24.00 6.77 -21.36
N LYS A 151 23.01 7.30 -20.67
CA LYS A 151 23.06 8.65 -20.14
C LYS A 151 24.12 8.74 -19.03
N PRO A 152 24.88 9.84 -18.92
CA PRO A 152 25.88 10.01 -17.87
C PRO A 152 25.30 9.86 -16.46
N GLU A 153 24.09 10.40 -16.22
CA GLU A 153 23.39 10.35 -14.94
C GLU A 153 22.94 8.93 -14.54
N ALA A 154 22.85 8.00 -15.48
CA ALA A 154 22.52 6.61 -15.18
C ALA A 154 23.69 5.84 -14.55
N GLY A 155 24.90 6.34 -14.68
CA GLY A 155 26.09 5.67 -14.16
C GLY A 155 26.32 4.31 -14.83
N ALA A 156 27.08 3.46 -14.14
CA ALA A 156 27.32 2.09 -14.58
C ALA A 156 26.03 1.24 -14.52
N ALA A 157 25.96 0.21 -15.37
CA ALA A 157 24.85 -0.75 -15.31
C ALA A 157 24.85 -1.46 -13.94
N GLY A 158 23.67 -1.51 -13.32
CA GLY A 158 23.52 -2.09 -11.98
C GLY A 158 23.82 -1.12 -10.82
N SER A 159 24.15 0.15 -11.08
CA SER A 159 24.35 1.16 -10.05
C SER A 159 23.03 1.63 -9.43
N LEU A 160 23.11 2.29 -8.26
CA LEU A 160 21.94 2.94 -7.65
C LEU A 160 21.44 4.13 -8.47
N ALA A 161 22.32 4.78 -9.23
CA ALA A 161 21.99 5.97 -10.02
C ALA A 161 20.96 5.69 -11.13
N GLU A 162 20.93 4.47 -11.70
CA GLU A 162 19.96 4.12 -12.74
C GLU A 162 18.54 3.89 -12.21
N VAL A 163 18.40 3.56 -10.91
CA VAL A 163 17.10 3.15 -10.33
C VAL A 163 16.03 4.24 -10.46
N PRO A 164 16.27 5.51 -10.08
CA PRO A 164 15.25 6.57 -10.21
C PRO A 164 14.96 6.97 -11.67
N LEU A 165 15.82 6.62 -12.62
CA LEU A 165 15.54 6.81 -14.05
C LEU A 165 14.59 5.73 -14.56
N ILE A 166 14.82 4.47 -14.13
CA ILE A 166 14.00 3.32 -14.53
C ILE A 166 12.63 3.37 -13.84
N TYR A 167 12.62 3.67 -12.54
CA TYR A 167 11.42 3.65 -11.70
C TYR A 167 11.06 5.06 -11.25
N ARG A 168 10.06 5.65 -11.89
CA ARG A 168 9.59 7.00 -11.56
C ARG A 168 8.37 6.91 -10.64
N ALA A 169 8.53 7.41 -9.41
CA ALA A 169 7.45 7.46 -8.44
C ALA A 169 6.30 8.35 -8.93
N ARG A 170 5.06 7.87 -8.79
CA ARG A 170 3.82 8.63 -9.07
C ARG A 170 3.77 9.31 -10.44
N ALA A 171 4.48 8.76 -11.44
CA ALA A 171 4.61 9.38 -12.76
C ALA A 171 3.41 9.07 -13.69
N ALA A 172 2.65 8.02 -13.41
CA ALA A 172 1.38 7.73 -14.06
C ALA A 172 0.23 8.36 -13.29
N ARG A 173 -0.73 8.96 -14.00
CA ARG A 173 -1.97 9.52 -13.44
C ARG A 173 -3.17 8.89 -14.13
N ALA A 174 -4.14 8.47 -13.35
CA ALA A 174 -5.45 8.05 -13.83
C ALA A 174 -6.54 8.82 -13.07
N GLU A 175 -7.62 9.15 -13.75
CA GLU A 175 -8.76 9.82 -13.14
C GLU A 175 -10.04 9.13 -13.59
N ARG A 176 -10.95 8.94 -12.63
CA ARG A 176 -12.28 8.40 -12.88
C ARG A 176 -13.30 9.17 -12.04
N SER A 177 -14.42 9.52 -12.65
CA SER A 177 -15.56 10.11 -11.95
C SER A 177 -16.82 9.29 -12.23
N TYR A 178 -17.64 9.12 -11.21
CA TYR A 178 -18.95 8.49 -11.32
C TYR A 178 -19.95 9.22 -10.44
N GLN A 179 -21.23 9.08 -10.79
CA GLN A 179 -22.31 9.73 -10.07
C GLN A 179 -23.53 8.81 -10.02
N GLY A 180 -24.37 9.02 -9.03
CA GLY A 180 -25.59 8.27 -8.85
C GLY A 180 -26.70 9.09 -8.20
N TYR A 181 -27.94 8.66 -8.44
CA TYR A 181 -29.14 9.15 -7.77
C TYR A 181 -29.74 8.01 -6.97
N TYR A 182 -30.02 8.25 -5.72
CA TYR A 182 -30.54 7.26 -4.78
C TYR A 182 -31.89 7.75 -4.23
N PRO A 183 -33.01 7.41 -4.89
CA PRO A 183 -34.33 7.70 -4.36
C PRO A 183 -34.61 6.81 -3.15
N SER A 184 -35.41 7.33 -2.23
CA SER A 184 -35.89 6.59 -1.07
C SER A 184 -37.32 6.92 -0.75
N LEU A 185 -38.07 5.95 -0.27
CA LEU A 185 -39.44 6.10 0.22
C LEU A 185 -39.64 5.23 1.44
N HIS A 186 -40.07 5.83 2.53
CA HIS A 186 -40.46 5.13 3.74
C HIS A 186 -41.89 5.45 4.07
N LEU A 187 -42.72 4.45 4.24
CA LEU A 187 -44.11 4.54 4.62
C LEU A 187 -44.37 3.84 5.96
N ASN A 188 -45.02 4.52 6.87
CA ASN A 188 -45.49 3.95 8.13
C ASN A 188 -46.99 4.19 8.23
N PHE A 189 -47.77 3.12 8.32
CA PHE A 189 -49.22 3.19 8.42
C PHE A 189 -49.74 2.49 9.65
N ASN A 190 -50.32 3.26 10.57
CA ASN A 190 -51.01 2.74 11.75
C ASN A 190 -52.41 2.27 11.32
N ALA A 191 -52.52 1.01 10.91
CA ALA A 191 -53.79 0.44 10.44
C ALA A 191 -54.82 0.37 11.57
N THR A 192 -54.39 0.03 12.80
CA THR A 192 -55.11 0.08 14.04
C THR A 192 -54.21 0.55 15.17
N GLU A 193 -54.72 0.72 16.39
CA GLU A 193 -53.87 1.04 17.58
C GLU A 193 -52.80 -0.04 17.89
N ARG A 194 -53.01 -1.25 17.39
CA ARG A 194 -52.10 -2.40 17.67
C ARG A 194 -51.40 -2.94 16.39
N LEU A 195 -51.68 -2.38 15.22
CA LEU A 195 -51.13 -2.84 13.95
C LEU A 195 -50.48 -1.69 13.20
N LEU A 196 -49.14 -1.77 13.10
CA LEU A 196 -48.30 -0.87 12.29
C LEU A 196 -47.77 -1.62 11.07
N LEU A 197 -48.03 -1.08 9.89
CA LEU A 197 -47.48 -1.54 8.62
C LEU A 197 -46.35 -0.59 8.18
N ARG A 198 -45.26 -1.16 7.71
CA ARG A 198 -44.07 -0.43 7.22
C ARG A 198 -43.70 -0.91 5.84
N ALA A 199 -43.36 0.03 4.96
CA ALA A 199 -42.78 -0.24 3.67
C ALA A 199 -41.59 0.70 3.46
N ALA A 200 -40.54 0.20 2.82
CA ALA A 200 -39.37 0.98 2.48
C ALA A 200 -38.85 0.59 1.09
N TYR A 201 -38.38 1.59 0.36
CA TYR A 201 -37.67 1.46 -0.92
C TYR A 201 -36.43 2.31 -0.89
#